data_426026e489c7cb9f12a1076c0de27b34
#
_entry.id   426026e489c7cb9f12a1076c0de27b34
#
_cell.length_a   1.000
_cell.length_b   1.000
_cell.length_c   1.000
_cell.angle_alpha   90.00
_cell.angle_beta   90.00
_cell.angle_gamma   90.00
#
_symmetry.space_group_name_H-M   'P 1'
#
loop_
_entity.id
_entity.type
_entity.pdbx_description
1 polymer ?
#
loop_
_entity_poly.entity_id
_entity_poly.type
_entity_poly.pdbx_seq_one_letter_code
_entity_poly.pdbx_strand_id
1 'polypeptide(L)'
;LYGLASPLIHKSAMLGNNPNIGYQVKQYCSNKVQMRKAHVNDRINRLVKVVMDIMKQVEQHEPRFIPTLVQSETTGRYEGLIVHSPSEYEVILYLNQMGVFNFVDDGSIQGCAVLKLSDGRKRSMSLWVEFITASGYLSARKIRGRFHTLVAQTLEKQPFRSHCLLQQDTSDVRIRIDDQFTVQITCAFRCHGIWPRSAAHWPGAAPWPMPQAVLQVKQEGFDLCSRDTSLQIVVPKGQQANASSMEGDAFAMCMFTSESLLLIGQRRRCLAMLKCLRDSHLDVPGTPVTNYIVKTLLLGECEKHPHEFEWEDECLGDRIIGVFLQLVSCLQCRRCPHYFLPQLDLLRGRPPQLLDQAARQVWALLRRLMLNAHALETL
;
A
#
# COMPACT_ATOMS: atom_id res chain seq x y z
N LEU A 1 -31.51 -40.92 7.35
CA LEU A 1 -30.24 -41.36 6.75
C LEU A 1 -29.71 -40.27 5.82
N TYR A 2 -29.13 -39.20 6.43
CA TYR A 2 -28.38 -38.21 5.64
C TYR A 2 -26.90 -38.55 5.84
N GLY A 3 -26.29 -39.03 4.77
CA GLY A 3 -24.87 -39.32 4.70
C GLY A 3 -24.06 -38.01 4.82
N LEU A 4 -23.18 -37.98 5.79
CA LEU A 4 -22.11 -36.98 5.94
C LEU A 4 -21.19 -37.10 4.71
N ALA A 5 -21.37 -36.20 3.74
CA ALA A 5 -20.42 -36.03 2.65
C ALA A 5 -19.13 -35.41 3.25
N SER A 6 -18.09 -36.20 3.20
CA SER A 6 -16.75 -35.88 3.68
C SER A 6 -16.20 -34.61 3.00
N PRO A 7 -15.48 -33.72 3.71
CA PRO A 7 -14.84 -32.52 3.14
C PRO A 7 -13.64 -32.78 2.24
N LEU A 8 -13.44 -34.03 1.80
CA LEU A 8 -12.30 -34.47 0.99
C LEU A 8 -12.39 -34.18 -0.52
N ILE A 9 -13.53 -33.65 -1.01
CA ILE A 9 -13.73 -33.52 -2.46
C ILE A 9 -13.14 -32.22 -3.07
N HIS A 10 -12.70 -31.26 -2.26
CA HIS A 10 -12.07 -30.02 -2.79
C HIS A 10 -10.55 -30.00 -2.84
N LYS A 11 -9.86 -31.10 -2.51
CA LYS A 11 -8.38 -31.19 -2.59
C LYS A 11 -7.82 -31.49 -4.00
N SER A 12 -8.66 -31.55 -5.03
CA SER A 12 -8.24 -32.27 -6.26
C SER A 12 -8.10 -31.43 -7.51
N ALA A 13 -8.04 -30.08 -7.48
CA ALA A 13 -8.23 -29.48 -8.79
C ALA A 13 -7.07 -28.66 -9.40
N MET A 14 -6.07 -28.13 -8.69
CA MET A 14 -5.22 -27.15 -9.36
C MET A 14 -3.70 -27.34 -9.35
N LEU A 15 -3.11 -28.03 -8.43
CA LEU A 15 -1.68 -28.42 -8.49
C LEU A 15 -1.53 -29.94 -8.46
N GLY A 16 -2.50 -30.65 -8.98
CA GLY A 16 -2.58 -32.10 -9.15
C GLY A 16 -1.62 -32.88 -8.27
N ASN A 17 -2.10 -33.57 -7.24
CA ASN A 17 -1.40 -34.62 -6.48
C ASN A 17 0.12 -34.57 -6.46
N ASN A 18 0.72 -33.38 -6.21
CA ASN A 18 2.16 -33.30 -6.01
C ASN A 18 2.46 -33.52 -4.52
N PRO A 19 2.92 -34.70 -4.10
CA PRO A 19 3.23 -34.99 -2.69
C PRO A 19 4.35 -34.11 -2.15
N ASN A 20 5.10 -33.44 -3.01
CA ASN A 20 6.27 -32.64 -2.66
C ASN A 20 5.97 -31.12 -2.61
N ILE A 21 4.74 -30.68 -2.77
CA ILE A 21 4.43 -29.23 -2.83
C ILE A 21 4.87 -28.47 -1.57
N GLY A 22 4.64 -29.03 -0.39
CA GLY A 22 5.08 -28.44 0.87
C GLY A 22 6.61 -28.29 0.96
N TYR A 23 7.35 -29.26 0.43
CA TYR A 23 8.81 -29.17 0.32
C TYR A 23 9.25 -28.07 -0.66
N GLN A 24 8.63 -27.98 -1.83
CA GLN A 24 8.93 -26.92 -2.80
C GLN A 24 8.64 -25.52 -2.24
N VAL A 25 7.52 -25.36 -1.53
CA VAL A 25 7.19 -24.10 -0.83
C VAL A 25 8.29 -23.73 0.17
N LYS A 26 8.76 -24.69 0.99
CA LYS A 26 9.85 -24.47 1.94
C LYS A 26 11.14 -24.05 1.23
N GLN A 27 11.51 -24.74 0.16
CA GLN A 27 12.70 -24.43 -0.65
C GLN A 27 12.59 -23.05 -1.31
N TYR A 28 11.45 -22.72 -1.90
CA TYR A 28 11.20 -21.41 -2.49
C TYR A 28 11.36 -20.29 -1.46
N CYS A 29 10.79 -20.49 -0.26
CA CYS A 29 10.90 -19.53 0.82
C CYS A 29 12.33 -19.36 1.31
N SER A 30 13.08 -20.45 1.54
CA SER A 30 14.47 -20.38 2.04
C SER A 30 15.43 -19.82 1.01
N ASN A 31 15.19 -20.00 -0.28
CA ASN A 31 16.07 -19.51 -1.32
C ASN A 31 15.60 -18.15 -1.86
N LYS A 32 14.52 -18.14 -2.62
CA LYS A 32 14.07 -16.95 -3.38
C LYS A 32 13.54 -15.83 -2.48
N VAL A 33 12.64 -16.17 -1.52
CA VAL A 33 12.06 -15.16 -0.63
C VAL A 33 13.11 -14.58 0.29
N GLN A 34 14.03 -15.38 0.85
CA GLN A 34 15.09 -14.86 1.71
C GLN A 34 16.12 -14.03 0.92
N MET A 35 16.47 -14.42 -0.30
CA MET A 35 17.34 -13.62 -1.18
C MET A 35 16.73 -12.26 -1.48
N ARG A 36 15.44 -12.22 -1.85
CA ARG A 36 14.70 -10.97 -2.05
C ARG A 36 14.70 -10.12 -0.79
N LYS A 37 14.43 -10.72 0.38
CA LYS A 37 14.41 -10.03 1.67
C LYS A 37 15.78 -9.40 2.00
N ALA A 38 16.87 -10.13 1.81
CA ALA A 38 18.22 -9.63 2.02
C ALA A 38 18.52 -8.43 1.12
N HIS A 39 18.20 -8.52 -0.16
CA HIS A 39 18.39 -7.43 -1.13
C HIS A 39 17.57 -6.18 -0.78
N VAL A 40 16.31 -6.34 -0.39
CA VAL A 40 15.45 -5.24 0.04
C VAL A 40 15.98 -4.61 1.33
N ASN A 41 16.42 -5.41 2.31
CA ASN A 41 16.97 -4.89 3.56
C ASN A 41 18.27 -4.09 3.36
N ASP A 42 19.15 -4.52 2.47
CA ASP A 42 20.35 -3.75 2.12
C ASP A 42 19.99 -2.36 1.58
N ARG A 43 19.02 -2.30 0.66
CA ARG A 43 18.52 -1.03 0.14
C ARG A 43 17.83 -0.17 1.20
N ILE A 44 17.06 -0.76 2.10
CA ILE A 44 16.42 -0.06 3.23
C ILE A 44 17.49 0.62 4.10
N ASN A 45 18.57 -0.06 4.43
CA ASN A 45 19.64 0.51 5.26
C ASN A 45 20.27 1.75 4.61
N ARG A 46 20.50 1.73 3.30
CA ARG A 46 21.00 2.89 2.53
C ARG A 46 19.96 4.02 2.48
N LEU A 47 18.73 3.67 2.15
CA LEU A 47 17.59 4.60 2.04
C LEU A 47 17.36 5.36 3.35
N VAL A 48 17.30 4.65 4.48
CA VAL A 48 17.05 5.23 5.81
C VAL A 48 18.12 6.27 6.13
N LYS A 49 19.39 5.97 5.89
CA LYS A 49 20.48 6.90 6.12
C LYS A 49 20.30 8.18 5.30
N VAL A 50 20.07 8.06 4.00
CA VAL A 50 19.91 9.22 3.10
C VAL A 50 18.67 10.04 3.48
N VAL A 51 17.52 9.39 3.72
CA VAL A 51 16.29 10.08 4.10
C VAL A 51 16.44 10.80 5.43
N MET A 52 17.06 10.18 6.44
CA MET A 52 17.30 10.82 7.73
C MET A 52 18.22 12.03 7.62
N ASP A 53 19.26 11.97 6.79
CA ASP A 53 20.17 13.09 6.57
C ASP A 53 19.46 14.25 5.83
N ILE A 54 18.63 13.97 4.84
CA ILE A 54 17.77 14.98 4.18
C ILE A 54 16.81 15.60 5.20
N MET A 55 16.12 14.79 5.99
CA MET A 55 15.12 15.27 6.94
C MET A 55 15.70 16.11 8.06
N LYS A 56 16.92 15.82 8.52
CA LYS A 56 17.65 16.69 9.48
C LYS A 56 17.90 18.09 8.92
N GLN A 57 18.22 18.18 7.62
CA GLN A 57 18.41 19.49 6.98
C GLN A 57 17.07 20.23 6.80
N VAL A 58 15.99 19.51 6.46
CA VAL A 58 14.64 20.09 6.38
C VAL A 58 14.18 20.61 7.73
N GLU A 59 14.38 19.85 8.82
CA GLU A 59 14.01 20.23 10.19
C GLU A 59 14.70 21.53 10.64
N GLN A 60 15.95 21.76 10.25
CA GLN A 60 16.65 22.99 10.57
C GLN A 60 16.01 24.24 9.96
N HIS A 61 15.34 24.10 8.80
CA HIS A 61 14.66 25.20 8.13
C HIS A 61 13.19 25.31 8.51
N GLU A 62 12.57 24.17 8.84
CA GLU A 62 11.15 24.06 9.17
C GLU A 62 10.92 22.99 10.24
N PRO A 63 10.94 23.37 11.53
CA PRO A 63 10.88 22.44 12.66
C PRO A 63 9.59 21.61 12.77
N ARG A 64 8.58 21.91 11.96
CA ARG A 64 7.33 21.12 11.93
C ARG A 64 7.46 19.80 11.17
N PHE A 65 8.46 19.67 10.29
CA PHE A 65 8.77 18.44 9.56
C PHE A 65 9.89 17.67 10.27
N ILE A 66 9.52 16.96 11.33
CA ILE A 66 10.46 16.21 12.16
C ILE A 66 10.63 14.79 11.60
N PRO A 67 11.86 14.28 11.49
CA PRO A 67 12.09 12.90 11.09
C PRO A 67 11.50 11.92 12.11
N THR A 68 10.61 11.04 11.65
CA THR A 68 9.87 10.07 12.49
C THR A 68 10.17 8.61 12.16
N LEU A 69 11.19 8.36 11.35
CA LEU A 69 11.57 7.02 10.91
C LEU A 69 12.28 6.26 12.04
N VAL A 70 11.51 5.54 12.86
CA VAL A 70 11.99 4.79 14.01
C VAL A 70 11.93 3.29 13.73
N GLN A 71 13.00 2.58 14.06
CA GLN A 71 13.04 1.13 13.94
C GLN A 71 12.40 0.49 15.19
N SER A 72 11.45 -0.42 14.95
CA SER A 72 10.84 -1.22 16.01
C SER A 72 11.86 -2.23 16.57
N GLU A 73 12.08 -2.22 17.85
CA GLU A 73 12.98 -3.17 18.54
C GLU A 73 12.49 -4.63 18.43
N THR A 74 11.17 -4.83 18.40
CA THR A 74 10.57 -6.18 18.36
C THR A 74 10.58 -6.79 16.96
N THR A 75 10.37 -5.99 15.91
CA THR A 75 10.23 -6.48 14.54
C THR A 75 11.42 -6.16 13.64
N GLY A 76 12.30 -5.25 14.08
CA GLY A 76 13.40 -4.70 13.27
C GLY A 76 12.93 -3.90 12.04
N ARG A 77 11.65 -3.56 11.95
CA ARG A 77 11.05 -2.81 10.84
C ARG A 77 10.96 -1.34 11.19
N TYR A 78 11.11 -0.50 10.19
CA TYR A 78 10.89 0.94 10.35
C TYR A 78 9.40 1.25 10.27
N GLU A 79 8.90 1.98 11.25
CA GLU A 79 7.54 2.49 11.24
C GLU A 79 7.37 3.52 10.11
N GLY A 80 6.27 3.41 9.36
CA GLY A 80 6.00 4.29 8.22
C GLY A 80 6.82 3.98 6.96
N LEU A 81 7.64 2.94 6.94
CA LEU A 81 8.35 2.51 5.74
C LEU A 81 7.54 1.48 4.96
N ILE A 82 7.19 1.82 3.72
CA ILE A 82 6.45 0.97 2.80
C ILE A 82 7.36 0.55 1.66
N VAL A 83 7.42 -0.74 1.38
CA VAL A 83 8.16 -1.32 0.24
C VAL A 83 7.17 -1.62 -0.87
N HIS A 84 7.14 -0.78 -1.91
CA HIS A 84 6.28 -0.97 -3.08
C HIS A 84 6.87 -2.00 -4.06
N SER A 85 8.18 -1.94 -4.28
CA SER A 85 8.96 -2.92 -5.05
C SER A 85 10.42 -2.89 -4.57
N PRO A 86 11.30 -3.78 -5.06
CA PRO A 86 12.72 -3.69 -4.75
C PRO A 86 13.40 -2.38 -5.16
N SER A 87 12.77 -1.61 -6.05
CA SER A 87 13.27 -0.31 -6.54
C SER A 87 12.43 0.89 -6.13
N GLU A 88 11.30 0.69 -5.44
CA GLU A 88 10.38 1.76 -5.05
C GLU A 88 9.96 1.65 -3.59
N TYR A 89 10.19 2.71 -2.86
CA TYR A 89 9.93 2.81 -1.42
C TYR A 89 9.12 4.06 -1.10
N GLU A 90 8.42 4.03 0.01
CA GLU A 90 7.75 5.22 0.56
C GLU A 90 8.02 5.32 2.05
N VAL A 91 8.35 6.53 2.49
CA VAL A 91 8.51 6.87 3.90
C VAL A 91 7.38 7.80 4.29
N ILE A 92 6.60 7.40 5.28
CA ILE A 92 5.57 8.24 5.87
C ILE A 92 6.19 9.10 6.96
N LEU A 93 6.14 10.41 6.76
CA LEU A 93 6.54 11.40 7.73
C LEU A 93 5.32 11.81 8.55
N TYR A 94 5.25 11.36 9.80
CA TYR A 94 4.12 11.68 10.68
C TYR A 94 4.25 13.08 11.23
N LEU A 95 3.29 13.93 10.89
CA LEU A 95 3.19 15.30 11.38
C LEU A 95 2.45 15.34 12.72
N ASN A 96 2.85 16.28 13.58
CA ASN A 96 2.16 16.49 14.83
C ASN A 96 0.72 16.94 14.57
N GLN A 97 -0.21 16.14 15.04
CA GLN A 97 -1.63 16.44 14.98
C GLN A 97 -2.02 17.38 16.10
N MET A 98 -3.01 18.22 15.80
CA MET A 98 -3.61 19.09 16.78
C MET A 98 -5.11 18.90 16.77
N GLY A 99 -5.71 18.78 17.96
CA GLY A 99 -7.12 18.54 18.19
C GLY A 99 -8.08 19.65 17.75
N VAL A 100 -7.67 20.48 16.78
CA VAL A 100 -8.48 21.58 16.25
C VAL A 100 -9.20 21.23 14.94
N PHE A 101 -8.92 20.07 14.37
CA PHE A 101 -9.54 19.60 13.14
C PHE A 101 -10.49 18.45 13.40
N ASN A 102 -11.62 18.43 12.68
CA ASN A 102 -12.50 17.29 12.55
C ASN A 102 -12.16 16.55 11.25
N PHE A 103 -12.07 15.24 11.34
CA PHE A 103 -12.01 14.35 10.19
C PHE A 103 -13.38 14.27 9.51
N VAL A 104 -13.42 14.49 8.19
CA VAL A 104 -14.64 14.42 7.37
C VAL A 104 -14.42 13.45 6.21
N ASP A 105 -15.12 12.33 6.29
CA ASP A 105 -15.22 11.31 5.24
C ASP A 105 -16.68 11.26 4.77
N ASP A 106 -17.00 12.06 3.76
CA ASP A 106 -18.35 12.15 3.17
C ASP A 106 -18.48 11.34 1.88
N GLY A 107 -17.40 10.68 1.44
CA GLY A 107 -17.37 9.89 0.21
C GLY A 107 -17.34 10.72 -1.07
N SER A 108 -17.23 12.04 -1.00
CA SER A 108 -17.19 12.94 -2.16
C SER A 108 -15.95 12.68 -3.04
N ILE A 109 -14.84 12.29 -2.43
CA ILE A 109 -13.60 11.90 -3.11
C ILE A 109 -13.24 10.49 -2.69
N GLN A 110 -13.22 9.57 -3.65
CA GLN A 110 -12.99 8.15 -3.37
C GLN A 110 -11.62 7.91 -2.73
N GLY A 111 -11.61 7.21 -1.60
CA GLY A 111 -10.38 6.89 -0.87
C GLY A 111 -9.71 8.08 -0.20
N CYS A 112 -10.39 9.22 -0.12
CA CYS A 112 -9.87 10.45 0.46
C CYS A 112 -10.81 11.02 1.52
N ALA A 113 -10.24 11.89 2.38
CA ALA A 113 -10.97 12.63 3.38
C ALA A 113 -10.37 14.03 3.55
N VAL A 114 -11.10 14.91 4.20
CA VAL A 114 -10.65 16.27 4.50
C VAL A 114 -10.58 16.50 6.01
N LEU A 115 -9.69 17.40 6.43
CA LEU A 115 -9.59 17.91 7.79
C LEU A 115 -10.16 19.32 7.84
N LYS A 116 -11.27 19.48 8.55
CA LYS A 116 -11.96 20.75 8.70
C LYS A 116 -11.79 21.29 10.12
N LEU A 117 -11.55 22.59 10.26
CA LEU A 117 -11.52 23.24 11.57
C LEU A 117 -12.83 22.96 12.33
N SER A 118 -12.71 22.53 13.59
CA SER A 118 -13.86 22.29 14.47
C SER A 118 -14.58 23.58 14.82
N ASP A 119 -13.84 24.69 14.91
CA ASP A 119 -14.33 26.06 15.15
C ASP A 119 -13.37 27.05 14.46
N GLY A 120 -13.89 27.95 13.66
CA GLY A 120 -13.10 28.98 12.95
C GLY A 120 -12.27 29.85 13.87
N ARG A 121 -12.72 30.06 15.13
CA ARG A 121 -11.97 30.80 16.18
C ARG A 121 -10.69 30.11 16.60
N LYS A 122 -10.56 28.80 16.38
CA LYS A 122 -9.36 28.00 16.68
C LYS A 122 -8.30 28.04 15.58
N ARG A 123 -8.53 28.77 14.49
CA ARG A 123 -7.58 28.85 13.36
C ARG A 123 -6.18 29.23 13.81
N SER A 124 -6.06 30.29 14.62
CA SER A 124 -4.76 30.80 15.10
C SER A 124 -4.05 29.85 16.09
N MET A 125 -4.77 28.86 16.64
CA MET A 125 -4.21 27.85 17.55
C MET A 125 -3.52 26.70 16.81
N SER A 126 -3.70 26.62 15.49
CA SER A 126 -3.09 25.55 14.69
C SER A 126 -1.64 25.83 14.34
N LEU A 127 -0.76 24.84 14.51
CA LEU A 127 0.61 24.88 13.98
C LEU A 127 0.64 25.00 12.44
N TRP A 128 -0.46 24.63 11.79
CA TRP A 128 -0.60 24.57 10.33
C TRP A 128 -1.45 25.72 9.77
N VAL A 129 -1.54 26.84 10.50
CA VAL A 129 -2.44 27.97 10.18
C VAL A 129 -2.30 28.47 8.74
N GLU A 130 -1.07 28.56 8.20
CA GLU A 130 -0.81 29.02 6.84
C GLU A 130 -1.29 28.03 5.75
N PHE A 131 -1.52 26.78 6.11
CA PHE A 131 -2.02 25.75 5.21
C PHE A 131 -3.54 25.57 5.28
N ILE A 132 -4.23 26.36 6.12
CA ILE A 132 -5.68 26.33 6.23
C ILE A 132 -6.28 27.24 5.15
N THR A 133 -7.21 26.70 4.36
CA THR A 133 -7.94 27.45 3.33
C THR A 133 -8.90 28.47 3.95
N ALA A 134 -9.41 29.42 3.14
CA ALA A 134 -10.43 30.38 3.57
C ALA A 134 -11.69 29.66 4.12
N SER A 135 -12.04 28.51 3.54
CA SER A 135 -13.19 27.69 3.96
C SER A 135 -12.93 26.85 5.21
N GLY A 136 -11.75 26.95 5.83
CA GLY A 136 -11.41 26.25 7.07
C GLY A 136 -10.92 24.81 6.90
N TYR A 137 -10.50 24.42 5.71
CA TYR A 137 -9.90 23.10 5.46
C TYR A 137 -8.38 23.16 5.53
N LEU A 138 -7.76 22.14 6.14
CA LEU A 138 -6.32 21.94 6.05
C LEU A 138 -5.98 21.37 4.66
N SER A 139 -5.09 22.04 3.95
CA SER A 139 -4.76 21.72 2.55
C SER A 139 -3.59 20.74 2.44
N ALA A 140 -3.86 19.52 1.99
CA ALA A 140 -2.83 18.53 1.68
C ALA A 140 -1.86 19.04 0.61
N ARG A 141 -2.36 19.70 -0.43
CA ARG A 141 -1.54 20.27 -1.50
C ARG A 141 -0.58 21.33 -1.00
N LYS A 142 -1.02 22.23 -0.12
CA LYS A 142 -0.15 23.27 0.45
C LYS A 142 0.95 22.68 1.31
N ILE A 143 0.63 21.69 2.16
CA ILE A 143 1.62 20.97 2.97
C ILE A 143 2.63 20.28 2.05
N ARG A 144 2.17 19.52 1.06
CA ARG A 144 3.01 18.82 0.09
C ARG A 144 3.91 19.79 -0.68
N GLY A 145 3.36 20.90 -1.17
CA GLY A 145 4.10 21.92 -1.91
C GLY A 145 5.20 22.57 -1.08
N ARG A 146 4.91 22.93 0.18
CA ARG A 146 5.91 23.47 1.10
C ARG A 146 7.03 22.46 1.36
N PHE A 147 6.66 21.21 1.65
CA PHE A 147 7.61 20.13 1.88
C PHE A 147 8.49 19.87 0.65
N HIS A 148 7.88 19.83 -0.54
CA HIS A 148 8.60 19.69 -1.82
C HIS A 148 9.66 20.79 -2.01
N THR A 149 9.31 22.05 -1.74
CA THR A 149 10.23 23.17 -1.83
C THR A 149 11.43 23.02 -0.87
N LEU A 150 11.18 22.62 0.37
CA LEU A 150 12.24 22.43 1.38
C LEU A 150 13.18 21.28 1.00
N VAL A 151 12.64 20.18 0.49
CA VAL A 151 13.45 19.07 0.00
C VAL A 151 14.25 19.47 -1.22
N ALA A 152 13.65 20.17 -2.19
CA ALA A 152 14.36 20.67 -3.37
C ALA A 152 15.58 21.52 -2.99
N GLN A 153 15.41 22.49 -2.08
CA GLN A 153 16.50 23.34 -1.58
C GLN A 153 17.59 22.53 -0.85
N THR A 154 17.20 21.47 -0.16
CA THR A 154 18.15 20.58 0.53
C THR A 154 18.98 19.77 -0.47
N LEU A 155 18.36 19.26 -1.52
CA LEU A 155 19.02 18.42 -2.52
C LEU A 155 19.98 19.20 -3.44
N GLU A 156 19.88 20.54 -3.52
CA GLU A 156 20.85 21.38 -4.21
C GLU A 156 22.21 21.45 -3.52
N LYS A 157 22.26 21.10 -2.22
CA LYS A 157 23.48 21.15 -1.39
C LYS A 157 24.27 19.84 -1.49
N GLN A 158 25.59 19.94 -1.27
CA GLN A 158 26.42 18.74 -1.09
C GLN A 158 26.14 18.12 0.30
N PRO A 159 26.18 16.79 0.44
CA PRO A 159 26.54 15.79 -0.59
C PRO A 159 25.38 15.32 -1.49
N PHE A 160 24.13 15.74 -1.24
CA PHE A 160 22.95 15.18 -1.89
C PHE A 160 22.92 15.39 -3.42
N ARG A 161 23.38 16.56 -3.87
CA ARG A 161 23.38 16.92 -5.29
C ARG A 161 24.06 15.89 -6.20
N SER A 162 25.01 15.13 -5.67
CA SER A 162 25.78 14.16 -6.47
C SER A 162 25.10 12.82 -6.64
N HIS A 163 24.12 12.45 -5.80
CA HIS A 163 23.52 11.11 -5.78
C HIS A 163 22.00 11.10 -5.57
N CYS A 164 21.36 12.24 -5.37
CA CYS A 164 19.93 12.37 -5.18
C CYS A 164 19.33 13.29 -6.27
N LEU A 165 18.28 12.81 -6.93
CA LEU A 165 17.55 13.56 -7.94
C LEU A 165 16.06 13.63 -7.57
N LEU A 166 15.54 14.84 -7.35
CA LEU A 166 14.11 15.07 -7.15
C LEU A 166 13.39 14.98 -8.49
N GLN A 167 12.38 14.12 -8.59
CA GLN A 167 11.54 13.98 -9.77
C GLN A 167 10.63 15.19 -9.93
N GLN A 168 10.54 15.74 -11.14
CA GLN A 168 9.79 16.97 -11.43
C GLN A 168 8.43 16.72 -12.11
N ASP A 169 8.14 15.47 -12.46
CA ASP A 169 6.93 15.05 -13.17
C ASP A 169 5.74 14.81 -12.23
N THR A 170 5.95 14.98 -10.91
CA THR A 170 4.93 14.79 -9.89
C THR A 170 4.99 15.87 -8.82
N SER A 171 3.86 16.17 -8.18
CA SER A 171 3.79 17.02 -6.99
C SER A 171 4.20 16.31 -5.70
N ASP A 172 4.26 14.98 -5.72
CA ASP A 172 4.78 14.19 -4.61
C ASP A 172 6.30 14.33 -4.50
N VAL A 173 6.83 14.25 -3.28
CA VAL A 173 8.27 14.28 -3.04
C VAL A 173 8.87 12.92 -3.35
N ARG A 174 9.33 12.74 -4.57
CA ARG A 174 9.97 11.51 -5.07
C ARG A 174 11.43 11.78 -5.38
N ILE A 175 12.31 11.04 -4.71
CA ILE A 175 13.77 11.18 -4.81
C ILE A 175 14.34 9.90 -5.40
N ARG A 176 15.03 10.02 -6.52
CA ARG A 176 15.84 8.94 -7.09
C ARG A 176 17.22 8.97 -6.46
N ILE A 177 17.67 7.86 -5.90
CA ILE A 177 18.94 7.73 -5.17
C ILE A 177 19.87 6.81 -5.95
N ASP A 178 21.08 7.29 -6.26
CA ASP A 178 22.15 6.59 -6.97
C ASP A 178 21.70 5.92 -8.29
N ASP A 179 20.65 6.40 -8.93
CA ASP A 179 20.01 5.76 -10.09
C ASP A 179 19.54 4.31 -9.88
N GLN A 180 19.48 3.84 -8.63
CA GLN A 180 19.17 2.45 -8.29
C GLN A 180 17.74 2.26 -7.77
N PHE A 181 17.24 3.20 -7.00
CA PHE A 181 15.90 3.13 -6.42
C PHE A 181 15.32 4.52 -6.16
N THR A 182 14.01 4.56 -6.03
CA THR A 182 13.24 5.77 -5.73
C THR A 182 12.60 5.67 -4.37
N VAL A 183 12.66 6.75 -3.59
CA VAL A 183 11.91 6.92 -2.35
C VAL A 183 10.94 8.08 -2.48
N GLN A 184 9.69 7.85 -2.12
CA GLN A 184 8.70 8.90 -1.91
C GLN A 184 8.65 9.23 -0.42
N ILE A 185 8.68 10.52 -0.05
CA ILE A 185 8.48 10.96 1.34
C ILE A 185 7.12 11.65 1.40
N THR A 186 6.20 11.05 2.16
CA THR A 186 4.81 11.49 2.23
C THR A 186 4.50 11.98 3.64
N CYS A 187 4.09 13.25 3.77
CA CYS A 187 3.62 13.79 5.04
C CYS A 187 2.23 13.22 5.35
N ALA A 188 1.99 12.82 6.60
CA ALA A 188 0.73 12.23 7.01
C ALA A 188 0.32 12.61 8.43
N PHE A 189 -0.98 12.56 8.69
CA PHE A 189 -1.58 12.62 10.03
C PHE A 189 -2.13 11.26 10.41
N ARG A 190 -1.76 10.77 11.58
CA ARG A 190 -2.21 9.48 12.09
C ARG A 190 -3.59 9.61 12.75
N CYS A 191 -4.50 8.71 12.42
CA CYS A 191 -5.87 8.67 12.92
C CYS A 191 -6.14 7.37 13.70
N HIS A 192 -5.57 7.27 14.91
CA HIS A 192 -5.81 6.15 15.81
C HIS A 192 -7.22 6.16 16.40
N GLY A 193 -7.82 4.98 16.54
CA GLY A 193 -9.14 4.82 17.16
C GLY A 193 -10.29 5.40 16.33
N ILE A 194 -10.02 5.83 15.12
CA ILE A 194 -11.00 6.35 14.15
C ILE A 194 -11.14 5.33 13.03
N TRP A 195 -12.39 5.03 12.64
CA TRP A 195 -12.67 4.18 11.49
C TRP A 195 -13.48 4.95 10.46
N PRO A 196 -13.06 5.00 9.18
CA PRO A 196 -13.73 5.85 8.21
C PRO A 196 -15.10 5.30 7.83
N ARG A 197 -16.05 6.20 7.57
CA ARG A 197 -17.40 5.85 7.15
C ARG A 197 -17.39 5.05 5.84
N SER A 198 -16.49 5.38 4.93
CA SER A 198 -16.29 4.67 3.66
C SER A 198 -15.90 3.20 3.83
N ALA A 199 -15.36 2.82 5.00
CA ALA A 199 -14.99 1.45 5.37
C ALA A 199 -15.96 0.82 6.38
N ALA A 200 -17.14 1.40 6.61
CA ALA A 200 -18.09 0.93 7.61
C ALA A 200 -18.66 -0.48 7.34
N HIS A 201 -18.63 -0.94 6.08
CA HIS A 201 -19.06 -2.28 5.69
C HIS A 201 -18.13 -3.39 6.18
N TRP A 202 -16.88 -3.04 6.55
CA TRP A 202 -15.92 -4.00 7.06
C TRP A 202 -15.98 -4.10 8.61
N PRO A 203 -15.91 -5.31 9.21
CA PRO A 203 -15.80 -6.61 8.53
C PRO A 203 -17.11 -7.03 7.87
N GLY A 204 -16.98 -7.86 6.82
CA GLY A 204 -18.14 -8.50 6.19
C GLY A 204 -18.69 -9.67 7.01
N ALA A 205 -19.50 -10.52 6.37
CA ALA A 205 -20.09 -11.70 7.00
C ALA A 205 -19.14 -12.91 7.07
N ALA A 206 -17.94 -12.82 6.48
CA ALA A 206 -16.96 -13.90 6.52
C ALA A 206 -16.47 -14.18 7.96
N PRO A 207 -16.16 -15.46 8.32
CA PRO A 207 -15.65 -15.79 9.65
C PRO A 207 -14.25 -15.24 9.93
N TRP A 208 -13.54 -14.80 8.92
CA TRP A 208 -12.25 -14.12 9.03
C TRP A 208 -12.41 -12.65 8.61
N PRO A 209 -11.72 -11.72 9.28
CA PRO A 209 -10.79 -11.90 10.40
C PRO A 209 -11.52 -12.14 11.74
N MET A 210 -10.80 -12.73 12.70
CA MET A 210 -11.31 -12.95 14.05
C MET A 210 -11.69 -11.62 14.73
N PRO A 211 -12.71 -11.58 15.61
CA PRO A 211 -13.18 -10.37 16.26
C PRO A 211 -12.10 -9.55 16.96
N GLN A 212 -11.12 -10.21 17.59
CA GLN A 212 -10.00 -9.54 18.26
C GLN A 212 -9.12 -8.79 17.23
N ALA A 213 -8.84 -9.39 16.07
CA ALA A 213 -8.09 -8.73 15.00
C ALA A 213 -8.87 -7.54 14.43
N VAL A 214 -10.19 -7.64 14.31
CA VAL A 214 -11.06 -6.52 13.91
C VAL A 214 -10.92 -5.34 14.87
N LEU A 215 -10.94 -5.60 16.18
CA LEU A 215 -10.77 -4.56 17.19
C LEU A 215 -9.39 -3.89 17.08
N GLN A 216 -8.32 -4.68 16.91
CA GLN A 216 -6.96 -4.16 16.73
C GLN A 216 -6.85 -3.28 15.48
N VAL A 217 -7.40 -3.72 14.36
CA VAL A 217 -7.40 -2.97 13.10
C VAL A 217 -8.14 -1.64 13.25
N LYS A 218 -9.33 -1.64 13.85
CA LYS A 218 -10.10 -0.41 14.08
C LYS A 218 -9.43 0.53 15.08
N GLN A 219 -8.73 0.00 16.07
CA GLN A 219 -7.95 0.79 17.01
C GLN A 219 -6.71 1.40 16.36
N GLU A 220 -6.02 0.65 15.50
CA GLU A 220 -4.90 1.18 14.70
C GLU A 220 -5.36 2.33 13.80
N GLY A 221 -6.52 2.17 13.15
CA GLY A 221 -7.10 3.18 12.30
C GLY A 221 -6.38 3.29 10.96
N PHE A 222 -6.01 4.51 10.57
CA PHE A 222 -5.42 4.80 9.26
C PHE A 222 -4.61 6.09 9.31
N ASP A 223 -3.88 6.35 8.22
CA ASP A 223 -3.14 7.60 8.04
C ASP A 223 -3.81 8.46 6.95
N LEU A 224 -3.82 9.78 7.17
CA LEU A 224 -4.21 10.79 6.18
C LEU A 224 -2.95 11.30 5.49
N CYS A 225 -2.70 10.80 4.29
CA CYS A 225 -1.49 11.06 3.53
C CYS A 225 -1.69 12.20 2.53
N SER A 226 -0.72 13.12 2.48
CA SER A 226 -0.73 14.27 1.57
C SER A 226 -0.33 13.92 0.13
N ARG A 227 -0.65 12.71 -0.34
CA ARG A 227 -0.36 12.27 -1.71
C ARG A 227 -1.17 13.06 -2.72
N ASP A 228 -0.68 13.13 -3.97
CA ASP A 228 -1.45 13.64 -5.08
C ASP A 228 -2.68 12.76 -5.33
N THR A 229 -3.87 13.34 -5.19
CA THR A 229 -5.15 12.66 -5.33
C THR A 229 -5.85 12.95 -6.66
N SER A 230 -5.19 13.63 -7.58
CA SER A 230 -5.77 14.08 -8.86
C SER A 230 -6.37 12.95 -9.71
N LEU A 231 -5.80 11.74 -9.63
CA LEU A 231 -6.33 10.56 -10.33
C LEU A 231 -7.54 9.92 -9.66
N GLN A 232 -7.84 10.26 -8.40
CA GLN A 232 -8.95 9.65 -7.65
C GLN A 232 -10.27 10.38 -7.84
N ILE A 233 -10.23 11.53 -8.53
CA ILE A 233 -11.37 12.41 -8.68
C ILE A 233 -12.22 12.02 -9.87
N VAL A 234 -13.51 11.77 -9.63
CA VAL A 234 -14.52 11.66 -10.68
C VAL A 234 -15.11 13.04 -10.89
N VAL A 235 -14.71 13.74 -11.95
CA VAL A 235 -15.46 14.92 -12.41
C VAL A 235 -16.66 14.40 -13.20
N PRO A 236 -17.91 14.62 -12.74
CA PRO A 236 -19.08 14.33 -13.53
C PRO A 236 -19.01 15.15 -14.83
N LYS A 237 -19.28 14.52 -15.99
CA LYS A 237 -19.36 15.22 -17.27
C LYS A 237 -20.37 16.38 -17.14
N GLY A 238 -19.89 17.63 -17.14
CA GLY A 238 -20.71 18.84 -17.10
C GLY A 238 -20.54 19.77 -15.91
N GLN A 239 -19.76 19.40 -14.86
CA GLN A 239 -19.47 20.29 -13.72
C GLN A 239 -17.98 20.62 -13.65
N GLN A 240 -17.57 21.66 -14.34
CA GLN A 240 -16.15 22.01 -14.45
C GLN A 240 -15.59 22.94 -13.37
N ALA A 241 -16.40 23.59 -12.55
CA ALA A 241 -15.92 24.75 -11.81
C ALA A 241 -15.74 24.58 -10.29
N ASN A 242 -16.45 23.67 -9.60
CA ASN A 242 -16.48 23.66 -8.14
C ASN A 242 -15.78 22.44 -7.50
N ALA A 243 -15.49 21.39 -8.25
CA ALA A 243 -14.79 20.20 -7.73
C ALA A 243 -13.28 20.47 -7.53
N SER A 244 -12.68 21.36 -8.30
CA SER A 244 -11.23 21.56 -8.36
C SER A 244 -10.59 22.14 -7.08
N SER A 245 -11.32 22.84 -6.23
CA SER A 245 -10.73 23.44 -5.02
C SER A 245 -10.61 22.47 -3.86
N MET A 246 -11.59 21.59 -3.66
CA MET A 246 -11.54 20.60 -2.57
C MET A 246 -10.60 19.42 -2.87
N GLU A 247 -10.37 19.13 -4.13
CA GLU A 247 -9.53 18.03 -4.62
C GLU A 247 -8.08 18.14 -4.15
N GLY A 248 -7.48 19.32 -4.25
CA GLY A 248 -6.11 19.55 -3.81
C GLY A 248 -5.95 19.58 -2.30
N ASP A 249 -7.03 19.76 -1.56
CA ASP A 249 -7.03 19.87 -0.10
C ASP A 249 -7.31 18.53 0.61
N ALA A 250 -7.79 17.52 -0.13
CA ALA A 250 -8.08 16.20 0.41
C ALA A 250 -6.80 15.38 0.65
N PHE A 251 -6.84 14.57 1.70
CA PHE A 251 -5.81 13.61 2.05
C PHE A 251 -6.23 12.20 1.62
N ALA A 252 -5.30 11.43 1.06
CA ALA A 252 -5.53 10.03 0.77
C ALA A 252 -5.56 9.22 2.07
N MET A 253 -6.57 8.36 2.25
CA MET A 253 -6.63 7.43 3.37
C MET A 253 -5.70 6.24 3.10
N CYS A 254 -4.69 6.06 3.93
CA CYS A 254 -3.74 4.96 3.85
C CYS A 254 -4.02 3.94 4.97
N MET A 255 -4.40 2.73 4.58
CA MET A 255 -4.76 1.64 5.49
C MET A 255 -3.60 0.63 5.66
N PHE A 256 -2.39 0.97 5.24
CA PHE A 256 -1.27 0.03 5.12
C PHE A 256 -0.94 -0.72 6.42
N THR A 257 -0.91 -0.02 7.55
CA THR A 257 -0.63 -0.62 8.85
C THR A 257 -1.75 -1.56 9.28
N SER A 258 -3.00 -1.13 9.15
CA SER A 258 -4.20 -1.93 9.45
C SER A 258 -4.27 -3.20 8.61
N GLU A 259 -3.98 -3.13 7.31
CA GLU A 259 -3.88 -4.30 6.43
C GLU A 259 -2.78 -5.26 6.88
N SER A 260 -1.65 -4.72 7.35
CA SER A 260 -0.50 -5.51 7.80
C SER A 260 -0.77 -6.29 9.09
N LEU A 261 -1.66 -5.78 9.95
CA LEU A 261 -2.12 -6.48 11.16
C LEU A 261 -2.93 -7.75 10.84
N LEU A 262 -3.62 -7.78 9.71
CA LEU A 262 -4.41 -8.93 9.27
C LEU A 262 -3.54 -10.06 8.68
N LEU A 263 -2.36 -9.73 8.13
CA LEU A 263 -1.50 -10.69 7.44
C LEU A 263 -0.38 -11.16 8.37
N ILE A 264 -0.70 -12.16 9.19
CA ILE A 264 0.21 -12.80 10.14
C ILE A 264 0.45 -14.27 9.76
N GLY A 265 1.42 -14.92 10.39
CA GLY A 265 1.70 -16.34 10.21
C GLY A 265 1.87 -16.76 8.75
N GLN A 266 1.19 -17.82 8.35
CA GLN A 266 1.25 -18.39 7.00
C GLN A 266 0.67 -17.47 5.92
N ARG A 267 -0.31 -16.62 6.24
CA ARG A 267 -0.83 -15.60 5.32
C ARG A 267 0.25 -14.57 4.97
N ARG A 268 1.08 -14.18 5.95
CA ARG A 268 2.25 -13.32 5.69
C ARG A 268 3.30 -14.01 4.83
N ARG A 269 3.51 -15.30 5.04
CA ARG A 269 4.41 -16.12 4.22
C ARG A 269 3.92 -16.21 2.78
N CYS A 270 2.63 -16.44 2.57
CA CYS A 270 1.99 -16.39 1.25
C CYS A 270 2.22 -15.04 0.56
N LEU A 271 2.01 -13.92 1.28
CA LEU A 271 2.29 -12.58 0.75
C LEU A 271 3.76 -12.42 0.32
N ALA A 272 4.69 -12.95 1.10
CA ALA A 272 6.13 -12.87 0.77
C ALA A 272 6.45 -13.64 -0.52
N MET A 273 5.86 -14.82 -0.72
CA MET A 273 6.00 -15.58 -1.96
C MET A 273 5.37 -14.86 -3.16
N LEU A 274 4.16 -14.33 -2.99
CA LEU A 274 3.46 -13.54 -4.03
C LEU A 274 4.26 -12.32 -4.47
N LYS A 275 4.82 -11.57 -3.52
CA LYS A 275 5.70 -10.43 -3.82
C LYS A 275 6.96 -10.86 -4.54
N CYS A 276 7.55 -11.99 -4.15
CA CYS A 276 8.74 -12.53 -4.82
C CYS A 276 8.43 -12.91 -6.27
N LEU A 277 7.33 -13.62 -6.51
CA LEU A 277 6.87 -13.97 -7.85
C LEU A 277 6.56 -12.73 -8.70
N ARG A 278 5.87 -11.75 -8.12
CA ARG A 278 5.56 -10.48 -8.79
C ARG A 278 6.85 -9.75 -9.18
N ASP A 279 7.78 -9.59 -8.26
CA ASP A 279 9.01 -8.84 -8.50
C ASP A 279 9.94 -9.55 -9.51
N SER A 280 9.90 -10.90 -9.55
CA SER A 280 10.73 -11.66 -10.49
C SER A 280 10.13 -11.79 -11.90
N HIS A 281 8.81 -11.79 -12.03
CA HIS A 281 8.15 -12.15 -13.30
C HIS A 281 7.20 -11.11 -13.87
N LEU A 282 6.76 -10.13 -13.06
CA LEU A 282 5.76 -9.14 -13.44
C LEU A 282 6.27 -7.69 -13.27
N ASP A 283 7.52 -7.49 -12.85
CA ASP A 283 8.12 -6.18 -12.63
C ASP A 283 8.73 -5.63 -13.93
N VAL A 284 7.85 -5.24 -14.85
CA VAL A 284 8.25 -4.57 -16.09
C VAL A 284 7.97 -3.07 -16.01
N PRO A 285 8.72 -2.23 -16.75
CA PRO A 285 8.50 -0.77 -16.76
C PRO A 285 7.04 -0.43 -17.06
N GLY A 286 6.44 0.41 -16.20
CA GLY A 286 5.04 0.85 -16.34
C GLY A 286 3.98 -0.21 -15.95
N THR A 287 4.39 -1.35 -15.39
CA THR A 287 3.43 -2.38 -14.96
C THR A 287 2.35 -1.82 -14.04
N PRO A 288 1.05 -2.12 -14.29
CA PRO A 288 0.00 -1.76 -13.37
C PRO A 288 -0.07 -2.70 -12.15
N VAL A 289 0.63 -3.85 -12.20
CA VAL A 289 0.64 -4.85 -11.13
C VAL A 289 1.64 -4.45 -10.05
N THR A 290 1.13 -3.91 -8.94
CA THR A 290 1.93 -3.52 -7.78
C THR A 290 1.87 -4.56 -6.67
N ASN A 291 2.84 -4.55 -5.76
CA ASN A 291 2.79 -5.36 -4.54
C ASN A 291 1.59 -5.00 -3.66
N TYR A 292 1.09 -3.77 -3.76
CA TYR A 292 -0.10 -3.34 -3.05
C TYR A 292 -1.38 -4.02 -3.57
N ILE A 293 -1.54 -4.09 -4.90
CA ILE A 293 -2.65 -4.83 -5.54
C ILE A 293 -2.62 -6.30 -5.12
N VAL A 294 -1.44 -6.92 -5.18
CA VAL A 294 -1.27 -8.33 -4.77
C VAL A 294 -1.66 -8.55 -3.31
N LYS A 295 -1.27 -7.63 -2.42
CA LYS A 295 -1.68 -7.66 -1.00
C LYS A 295 -3.21 -7.50 -0.84
N THR A 296 -3.81 -6.58 -1.57
CA THR A 296 -5.26 -6.34 -1.55
C THR A 296 -6.04 -7.60 -1.95
N LEU A 297 -5.62 -8.27 -3.02
CA LEU A 297 -6.25 -9.50 -3.48
C LEU A 297 -6.04 -10.67 -2.51
N LEU A 298 -4.88 -10.74 -1.86
CA LEU A 298 -4.63 -11.74 -0.82
C LEU A 298 -5.56 -11.55 0.38
N LEU A 299 -5.87 -10.32 0.80
CA LEU A 299 -6.86 -10.07 1.86
C LEU A 299 -8.24 -10.62 1.48
N GLY A 300 -8.67 -10.45 0.23
CA GLY A 300 -9.90 -11.07 -0.28
C GLY A 300 -9.82 -12.60 -0.31
N GLU A 301 -8.66 -13.17 -0.59
CA GLU A 301 -8.46 -14.62 -0.55
C GLU A 301 -8.52 -15.16 0.89
N CYS A 302 -8.07 -14.36 1.88
CA CYS A 302 -8.18 -14.72 3.29
C CYS A 302 -9.64 -14.82 3.76
N GLU A 303 -10.55 -14.00 3.25
CA GLU A 303 -11.98 -14.11 3.54
C GLU A 303 -12.62 -15.36 2.93
N LYS A 304 -12.17 -15.78 1.75
CA LYS A 304 -12.62 -17.01 1.09
C LYS A 304 -12.11 -18.27 1.79
N HIS A 305 -10.95 -18.18 2.40
CA HIS A 305 -10.26 -19.26 3.10
C HIS A 305 -9.97 -18.86 4.54
N PRO A 306 -11.00 -18.87 5.42
CA PRO A 306 -10.88 -18.30 6.76
C PRO A 306 -10.08 -19.15 7.73
N HIS A 307 -9.94 -20.46 7.48
CA HIS A 307 -9.35 -21.41 8.43
C HIS A 307 -7.84 -21.51 8.27
N GLU A 308 -7.11 -21.69 9.39
CA GLU A 308 -5.64 -21.73 9.40
C GLU A 308 -5.08 -22.92 8.62
N PHE A 309 -5.75 -24.10 8.64
CA PHE A 309 -5.29 -25.28 7.91
C PHE A 309 -5.31 -25.09 6.38
N GLU A 310 -6.10 -24.16 5.86
CA GLU A 310 -6.13 -23.81 4.44
C GLU A 310 -4.91 -23.02 3.98
N TRP A 311 -4.02 -22.65 4.93
CA TRP A 311 -2.80 -21.88 4.71
C TRP A 311 -1.52 -22.66 5.04
N GLU A 312 -1.64 -23.96 5.31
CA GLU A 312 -0.47 -24.83 5.47
C GLU A 312 0.37 -24.88 4.19
N ASP A 313 1.62 -25.27 4.29
CA ASP A 313 2.57 -25.26 3.16
C ASP A 313 2.04 -26.00 1.93
N GLU A 314 1.29 -27.07 2.15
CA GLU A 314 0.64 -27.87 1.08
C GLU A 314 -0.46 -27.12 0.33
N CYS A 315 -1.07 -26.12 0.97
CA CYS A 315 -2.16 -25.33 0.42
C CYS A 315 -1.71 -24.00 -0.19
N LEU A 316 -0.49 -23.52 0.13
CA LEU A 316 -0.03 -22.19 -0.30
C LEU A 316 0.03 -22.04 -1.82
N GLY A 317 0.34 -23.11 -2.54
CA GLY A 317 0.30 -23.10 -4.02
C GLY A 317 -1.09 -22.73 -4.56
N ASP A 318 -2.14 -23.31 -4.01
CA ASP A 318 -3.53 -23.02 -4.41
C ASP A 318 -3.93 -21.59 -4.04
N ARG A 319 -3.48 -21.09 -2.89
CA ARG A 319 -3.72 -19.67 -2.49
C ARG A 319 -3.06 -18.69 -3.45
N ILE A 320 -1.80 -18.96 -3.85
CA ILE A 320 -1.07 -18.16 -4.84
C ILE A 320 -1.81 -18.15 -6.19
N ILE A 321 -2.23 -19.32 -6.66
CA ILE A 321 -3.01 -19.43 -7.89
C ILE A 321 -4.32 -18.66 -7.78
N GLY A 322 -5.04 -18.80 -6.66
CA GLY A 322 -6.28 -18.07 -6.41
C GLY A 322 -6.12 -16.55 -6.48
N VAL A 323 -5.05 -16.01 -5.90
CA VAL A 323 -4.74 -14.57 -5.96
C VAL A 323 -4.43 -14.12 -7.40
N PHE A 324 -3.61 -14.87 -8.14
CA PHE A 324 -3.31 -14.51 -9.53
C PHE A 324 -4.49 -14.67 -10.48
N LEU A 325 -5.40 -15.62 -10.25
CA LEU A 325 -6.67 -15.71 -11.00
C LEU A 325 -7.55 -14.49 -10.77
N GLN A 326 -7.66 -14.03 -9.52
CA GLN A 326 -8.36 -12.78 -9.20
C GLN A 326 -7.68 -11.58 -9.88
N LEU A 327 -6.34 -11.55 -9.91
CA LEU A 327 -5.59 -10.48 -10.57
C LEU A 327 -5.88 -10.45 -12.07
N VAL A 328 -5.91 -11.59 -12.76
CA VAL A 328 -6.29 -11.65 -14.18
C VAL A 328 -7.70 -11.09 -14.38
N SER A 329 -8.65 -11.50 -13.53
CA SER A 329 -10.03 -11.01 -13.59
C SER A 329 -10.10 -9.49 -13.39
N CYS A 330 -9.40 -8.94 -12.40
CA CYS A 330 -9.34 -7.50 -12.17
C CYS A 330 -8.75 -6.73 -13.37
N LEU A 331 -7.67 -7.24 -13.96
CA LEU A 331 -7.03 -6.62 -15.11
C LEU A 331 -7.94 -6.63 -16.35
N GLN A 332 -8.64 -7.74 -16.60
CA GLN A 332 -9.61 -7.88 -17.70
C GLN A 332 -10.85 -7.00 -17.50
N CYS A 333 -11.39 -6.96 -16.29
CA CYS A 333 -12.50 -6.09 -15.92
C CYS A 333 -12.07 -4.62 -15.76
N ARG A 334 -10.75 -4.33 -15.80
CA ARG A 334 -10.18 -2.99 -15.65
C ARG A 334 -10.56 -2.32 -14.33
N ARG A 335 -10.76 -3.13 -13.29
CA ARG A 335 -11.14 -2.68 -11.96
C ARG A 335 -10.56 -3.58 -10.88
N CYS A 336 -9.89 -2.98 -9.89
CA CYS A 336 -9.41 -3.64 -8.69
C CYS A 336 -9.83 -2.83 -7.47
N PRO A 337 -10.95 -3.17 -6.80
CA PRO A 337 -11.38 -2.46 -5.60
C PRO A 337 -10.38 -2.59 -4.47
N HIS A 338 -10.17 -1.48 -3.75
CA HIS A 338 -9.40 -1.50 -2.51
C HIS A 338 -10.12 -2.33 -1.44
N TYR A 339 -9.38 -3.06 -0.61
CA TYR A 339 -9.96 -3.99 0.37
C TYR A 339 -10.91 -3.32 1.37
N PHE A 340 -10.48 -2.23 2.02
CA PHE A 340 -11.30 -1.50 2.98
C PHE A 340 -12.19 -0.42 2.35
N LEU A 341 -11.82 0.08 1.19
CA LEU A 341 -12.45 1.22 0.52
C LEU A 341 -12.89 0.82 -0.90
N PRO A 342 -13.96 0.01 -1.06
CA PRO A 342 -14.30 -0.64 -2.32
C PRO A 342 -14.68 0.32 -3.46
N GLN A 343 -14.99 1.58 -3.15
CA GLN A 343 -15.18 2.63 -4.16
C GLN A 343 -13.85 3.08 -4.80
N LEU A 344 -12.73 2.93 -4.07
CA LEU A 344 -11.41 3.23 -4.58
C LEU A 344 -10.94 2.11 -5.51
N ASP A 345 -10.72 2.45 -6.78
CA ASP A 345 -10.22 1.52 -7.79
C ASP A 345 -8.71 1.68 -7.95
N LEU A 346 -7.94 0.64 -7.62
CA LEU A 346 -6.48 0.63 -7.67
C LEU A 346 -5.91 0.60 -9.10
N LEU A 347 -6.73 0.32 -10.10
CA LEU A 347 -6.35 0.33 -11.53
C LEU A 347 -6.80 1.60 -12.25
N ARG A 348 -7.43 2.53 -11.55
CA ARG A 348 -7.95 3.75 -12.14
C ARG A 348 -6.85 4.57 -12.83
N GLY A 349 -7.18 5.12 -13.99
CA GLY A 349 -6.27 5.94 -14.77
C GLY A 349 -5.15 5.17 -15.49
N ARG A 350 -5.11 3.84 -15.38
CA ARG A 350 -4.13 3.04 -16.12
C ARG A 350 -4.59 2.82 -17.55
N PRO A 351 -3.67 2.96 -18.54
CA PRO A 351 -4.00 2.73 -19.95
C PRO A 351 -4.50 1.30 -20.21
N PRO A 352 -5.59 1.11 -20.97
CA PRO A 352 -6.15 -0.21 -21.26
C PRO A 352 -5.12 -1.21 -21.83
N GLN A 353 -4.24 -0.73 -22.70
CA GLN A 353 -3.20 -1.55 -23.34
C GLN A 353 -2.22 -2.15 -22.32
N LEU A 354 -1.85 -1.38 -21.29
CA LEU A 354 -1.00 -1.87 -20.19
C LEU A 354 -1.72 -2.90 -19.33
N LEU A 355 -3.02 -2.73 -19.09
CA LEU A 355 -3.84 -3.71 -18.36
C LEU A 355 -3.96 -5.03 -19.13
N ASP A 356 -4.20 -4.96 -20.44
CA ASP A 356 -4.29 -6.15 -21.30
C ASP A 356 -2.93 -6.87 -21.41
N GLN A 357 -1.83 -6.13 -21.50
CA GLN A 357 -0.49 -6.70 -21.49
C GLN A 357 -0.19 -7.39 -20.15
N ALA A 358 -0.47 -6.72 -19.04
CA ALA A 358 -0.29 -7.29 -17.70
C ALA A 358 -1.13 -8.54 -17.50
N ALA A 359 -2.40 -8.56 -17.98
CA ALA A 359 -3.24 -9.75 -17.92
C ALA A 359 -2.62 -10.95 -18.64
N ARG A 360 -2.04 -10.74 -19.83
CA ARG A 360 -1.31 -11.79 -20.57
C ARG A 360 -0.08 -12.30 -19.82
N GLN A 361 0.68 -11.40 -19.19
CA GLN A 361 1.88 -11.77 -18.40
C GLN A 361 1.51 -12.58 -17.16
N VAL A 362 0.49 -12.13 -16.41
CA VAL A 362 -0.02 -12.88 -15.25
C VAL A 362 -0.56 -14.23 -15.66
N TRP A 363 -1.29 -14.32 -16.78
CA TRP A 363 -1.81 -15.57 -17.32
C TRP A 363 -0.68 -16.54 -17.72
N ALA A 364 0.40 -16.03 -18.32
CA ALA A 364 1.57 -16.85 -18.65
C ALA A 364 2.25 -17.44 -17.40
N LEU A 365 2.38 -16.63 -16.33
CA LEU A 365 2.88 -17.10 -15.03
C LEU A 365 1.96 -18.16 -14.41
N LEU A 366 0.64 -17.91 -14.42
CA LEU A 366 -0.37 -18.84 -13.93
C LEU A 366 -0.29 -20.20 -14.64
N ARG A 367 -0.19 -20.20 -15.97
CA ARG A 367 -0.06 -21.47 -16.74
C ARG A 367 1.17 -22.26 -16.31
N ARG A 368 2.30 -21.59 -16.07
CA ARG A 368 3.50 -22.27 -15.55
C ARG A 368 3.24 -22.90 -14.17
N LEU A 369 2.59 -22.16 -13.26
CA LEU A 369 2.27 -22.65 -11.92
C LEU A 369 1.28 -23.82 -11.95
N MET A 370 0.27 -23.78 -12.83
CA MET A 370 -0.78 -24.80 -12.89
C MET A 370 -0.37 -26.08 -13.64
N LEU A 371 0.45 -25.94 -14.70
CA LEU A 371 0.79 -27.07 -15.58
C LEU A 371 2.10 -27.76 -15.24
N ASN A 372 2.95 -27.16 -14.40
CA ASN A 372 4.22 -27.72 -14.02
C ASN A 372 4.26 -28.03 -12.52
N ALA A 373 4.25 -29.32 -12.17
CA ALA A 373 4.36 -29.75 -10.78
C ALA A 373 5.63 -29.26 -10.06
N HIS A 374 6.70 -28.90 -10.82
CA HIS A 374 7.96 -28.39 -10.31
C HIS A 374 8.14 -26.88 -10.56
N ALA A 375 7.03 -26.14 -10.75
CA ALA A 375 7.09 -24.72 -11.09
C ALA A 375 7.87 -23.89 -10.09
N LEU A 376 7.69 -24.11 -8.78
CA LEU A 376 8.39 -23.37 -7.73
C LEU A 376 9.89 -23.65 -7.66
N GLU A 377 10.36 -24.75 -8.21
CA GLU A 377 11.81 -25.06 -8.30
C GLU A 377 12.46 -24.31 -9.48
N THR A 378 11.68 -24.03 -10.53
CA THR A 378 12.16 -23.42 -11.78
C THR A 378 11.88 -21.91 -11.89
N LEU A 379 11.04 -21.35 -11.03
CA LEU A 379 10.73 -19.92 -10.90
C LEU A 379 11.63 -19.26 -9.86
#